data_09e18d84c9227634ddffe39ac6bd9420
#
_entry.id   09e18d84c9227634ddffe39ac6bd9420
#
_cell.length_a   1.000
_cell.length_b   1.000
_cell.length_c   1.000
_cell.angle_alpha   90.00
_cell.angle_beta   90.00
_cell.angle_gamma   90.00
#
_symmetry.space_group_name_H-M   'P 1'
#
loop_
_entity.id
_entity.type
_entity.pdbx_description
1 polymer ?
#
loop_
_entity_poly.entity_id
_entity_poly.type
_entity_poly.pdbx_seq_one_letter_code
_entity_poly.pdbx_strand_id
1 'polypeptide(L)'
;MIKDNQINIALVQENPIVGNVEHNYNLILKARNDTNSENTDLIVFSELFMSGYPPEDLVLRYSFLDEIDTYLKLLVEETKKPGPAILVGLPVRDKNQIFNSVVLIDNGEIISIQHKCHLPNYDVFDEERIFNKGNLPGPINFRGLKIGVAICEDIWHEDVVECLAETGAELLIVLNGSPYNREKQDLRTNVAMQRVVESGLGLIYVNQIGGQDELVFDGGSFIINPDYSMPVKLPNFVSNIQNTLWTKDNDKWLCKTVVQQTDTEELEDIYSACVIGLRDYVQKNKFKEVLIGLSGGIDSAIVSCIAVDALGSENVQCVMLPSKYTSKESLADAIECAQNLGVNPDEISIEKMVDAAEDQLNPFFEGTNKDITEENIQSRIRAVLLMALSNKFNKLLLTTGNKSEMAVGYATLYGDMSGAFNPIKDVYKTEVYKIAEMRNNTKPEFCLGPNHEVIPKNIITKAPTAELRDNQTDQDSLPEYDVLDDILYKLIEEEISVKDIIKSGHDKQWVTKIQNLLYISEYKRRQAPPGVKISSKNFGKDRRYPITNNFRDKS
;
A
#
# COMPACT_ATOMS: atom_id res chain seq x y z
N MET A 1 -39.43 -1.25 11.08
CA MET A 1 -39.49 0.23 11.01
C MET A 1 -38.54 0.77 12.06
N ILE A 2 -37.82 1.81 11.72
CA ILE A 2 -36.91 2.51 12.64
C ILE A 2 -37.73 3.05 13.82
N LYS A 3 -37.32 2.75 15.05
CA LYS A 3 -37.99 3.19 16.26
C LYS A 3 -37.45 4.55 16.69
N ASP A 4 -38.35 5.42 17.12
CA ASP A 4 -38.03 6.70 17.77
C ASP A 4 -37.06 7.64 16.98
N ASN A 5 -37.09 7.59 15.65
CA ASN A 5 -36.14 8.36 14.80
C ASN A 5 -34.66 8.11 15.13
N GLN A 6 -34.33 6.90 15.54
CA GLN A 6 -32.95 6.49 15.84
C GLN A 6 -32.55 5.23 15.09
N ILE A 7 -31.28 5.16 14.68
CA ILE A 7 -30.67 4.00 14.03
C ILE A 7 -29.21 3.86 14.46
N ASN A 8 -28.78 2.62 14.68
CA ASN A 8 -27.38 2.30 14.96
C ASN A 8 -26.74 1.68 13.71
N ILE A 9 -25.68 2.32 13.21
CA ILE A 9 -24.93 1.87 12.03
C ILE A 9 -23.49 1.63 12.44
N ALA A 10 -22.97 0.43 12.20
CA ALA A 10 -21.57 0.11 12.45
C ALA A 10 -20.76 0.18 11.17
N LEU A 11 -19.64 0.92 11.22
CA LEU A 11 -18.60 0.96 10.19
C LEU A 11 -17.63 -0.19 10.45
N VAL A 12 -17.39 -1.01 9.45
CA VAL A 12 -16.46 -2.15 9.52
C VAL A 12 -15.25 -1.89 8.64
N GLN A 13 -14.16 -1.48 9.28
CA GLN A 13 -12.85 -1.25 8.69
C GLN A 13 -11.99 -2.47 8.94
N GLU A 14 -11.94 -3.40 7.98
CA GLU A 14 -11.27 -4.70 8.09
C GLU A 14 -10.39 -4.98 6.87
N ASN A 15 -9.60 -6.06 6.95
CA ASN A 15 -8.62 -6.47 5.96
C ASN A 15 -9.08 -7.71 5.18
N PRO A 16 -9.88 -7.59 4.13
CA PRO A 16 -10.28 -8.72 3.31
C PRO A 16 -9.09 -9.28 2.51
N ILE A 17 -9.14 -10.57 2.21
CA ILE A 17 -8.12 -11.25 1.40
C ILE A 17 -8.68 -11.51 0.01
N VAL A 18 -8.01 -11.00 -1.02
CA VAL A 18 -8.40 -11.25 -2.42
C VAL A 18 -8.42 -12.75 -2.72
N GLY A 19 -9.53 -13.22 -3.27
CA GLY A 19 -9.71 -14.61 -3.66
C GLY A 19 -10.02 -15.59 -2.51
N ASN A 20 -10.06 -15.14 -1.26
CA ASN A 20 -10.41 -16.00 -0.12
C ASN A 20 -11.83 -15.66 0.39
N VAL A 21 -12.84 -16.07 -0.38
CA VAL A 21 -14.25 -15.75 -0.11
C VAL A 21 -14.72 -16.29 1.24
N GLU A 22 -14.28 -17.49 1.63
CA GLU A 22 -14.61 -18.10 2.94
C GLU A 22 -14.07 -17.26 4.10
N HIS A 23 -12.82 -16.81 4.02
CA HIS A 23 -12.24 -15.94 5.04
C HIS A 23 -13.01 -14.63 5.18
N ASN A 24 -13.29 -13.97 4.05
CA ASN A 24 -14.03 -12.71 4.03
C ASN A 24 -15.45 -12.86 4.56
N TYR A 25 -16.14 -13.95 4.21
CA TYR A 25 -17.43 -14.33 4.79
C TYR A 25 -17.35 -14.47 6.32
N ASN A 26 -16.31 -15.15 6.83
CA ASN A 26 -16.13 -15.33 8.27
C ASN A 26 -15.85 -13.99 8.99
N LEU A 27 -15.14 -13.04 8.36
CA LEU A 27 -15.00 -11.68 8.88
C LEU A 27 -16.36 -10.96 8.98
N ILE A 28 -17.22 -11.12 7.98
CA ILE A 28 -18.58 -10.54 8.01
C ILE A 28 -19.39 -11.14 9.16
N LEU A 29 -19.35 -12.46 9.34
CA LEU A 29 -20.07 -13.12 10.44
C LEU A 29 -19.53 -12.68 11.81
N LYS A 30 -18.24 -12.56 11.96
CA LYS A 30 -17.60 -12.07 13.18
C LYS A 30 -18.09 -10.66 13.50
N ALA A 31 -17.99 -9.73 12.55
CA ALA A 31 -18.46 -8.35 12.73
C ALA A 31 -19.95 -8.29 13.11
N ARG A 32 -20.78 -9.12 12.46
CA ARG A 32 -22.20 -9.20 12.77
C ARG A 32 -22.48 -9.69 14.19
N ASN A 33 -21.72 -10.67 14.67
CA ASN A 33 -21.86 -11.21 16.02
C ASN A 33 -21.37 -10.21 17.08
N ASP A 34 -20.21 -9.58 16.84
CA ASP A 34 -19.62 -8.62 17.78
C ASP A 34 -20.53 -7.40 17.99
N THR A 35 -21.18 -6.92 16.93
CA THR A 35 -22.07 -5.73 16.98
C THR A 35 -23.52 -6.04 17.42
N ASN A 36 -23.93 -7.30 17.44
CA ASN A 36 -25.30 -7.69 17.82
C ASN A 36 -25.65 -7.28 19.27
N SER A 37 -24.72 -7.37 20.18
CA SER A 37 -24.91 -6.97 21.59
C SER A 37 -25.11 -5.45 21.79
N GLU A 38 -24.75 -4.64 20.80
CA GLU A 38 -24.81 -3.19 20.81
C GLU A 38 -26.11 -2.61 20.19
N ASN A 39 -27.09 -3.46 19.91
CA ASN A 39 -28.33 -3.11 19.21
C ASN A 39 -28.09 -2.44 17.83
N THR A 40 -27.06 -2.87 17.13
CA THR A 40 -26.77 -2.39 15.78
C THR A 40 -27.88 -2.80 14.81
N ASP A 41 -28.33 -1.88 13.97
CA ASP A 41 -29.35 -2.13 12.95
C ASP A 41 -28.73 -2.52 11.61
N LEU A 42 -27.61 -1.91 11.25
CA LEU A 42 -26.92 -2.09 9.97
C LEU A 42 -25.41 -2.13 10.18
N ILE A 43 -24.74 -3.10 9.57
CA ILE A 43 -23.29 -3.13 9.45
C ILE A 43 -22.89 -2.83 8.02
N VAL A 44 -21.87 -1.98 7.84
CA VAL A 44 -21.40 -1.49 6.53
C VAL A 44 -19.96 -1.91 6.31
N PHE A 45 -19.72 -2.64 5.23
CA PHE A 45 -18.39 -3.09 4.79
C PHE A 45 -17.87 -2.23 3.63
N SER A 46 -16.61 -2.45 3.26
CA SER A 46 -15.97 -1.75 2.15
C SER A 46 -16.41 -2.28 0.77
N GLU A 47 -15.94 -1.61 -0.29
CA GLU A 47 -16.10 -2.01 -1.69
C GLU A 47 -15.51 -3.40 -1.94
N LEU A 48 -16.22 -4.24 -2.70
CA LEU A 48 -15.81 -5.60 -3.08
C LEU A 48 -15.29 -6.47 -1.92
N PHE A 49 -15.75 -6.23 -0.70
CA PHE A 49 -15.27 -6.89 0.51
C PHE A 49 -15.29 -8.41 0.42
N MET A 50 -16.38 -8.99 -0.16
CA MET A 50 -16.53 -10.44 -0.27
C MET A 50 -15.45 -11.09 -1.15
N SER A 51 -15.05 -10.44 -2.25
CA SER A 51 -13.99 -10.91 -3.15
C SER A 51 -12.58 -10.50 -2.71
N GLY A 52 -12.49 -9.46 -1.86
CA GLY A 52 -11.30 -8.64 -1.68
C GLY A 52 -11.10 -7.67 -2.85
N TYR A 53 -10.38 -6.56 -2.62
CA TYR A 53 -10.11 -5.51 -3.62
C TYR A 53 -8.61 -5.28 -3.79
N PRO A 54 -8.11 -5.11 -5.04
CA PRO A 54 -8.78 -5.33 -6.31
C PRO A 54 -8.72 -6.82 -6.74
N PRO A 55 -9.84 -7.39 -7.21
CA PRO A 55 -9.87 -8.80 -7.60
C PRO A 55 -9.23 -9.07 -8.97
N GLU A 56 -8.92 -8.04 -9.76
CA GLU A 56 -8.32 -8.13 -11.08
C GLU A 56 -9.02 -9.18 -11.97
N ASP A 57 -8.27 -9.98 -12.72
CA ASP A 57 -8.82 -11.00 -13.63
C ASP A 57 -9.52 -12.18 -12.94
N LEU A 58 -9.48 -12.28 -11.62
CA LEU A 58 -10.21 -13.33 -10.89
C LEU A 58 -11.72 -13.25 -11.14
N VAL A 59 -12.29 -12.03 -11.26
CA VAL A 59 -13.73 -11.85 -11.52
C VAL A 59 -14.16 -12.35 -12.90
N LEU A 60 -13.24 -12.56 -13.82
CA LEU A 60 -13.53 -13.16 -15.13
C LEU A 60 -13.66 -14.69 -15.06
N ARG A 61 -13.32 -15.31 -13.93
CA ARG A 61 -13.44 -16.74 -13.69
C ARG A 61 -14.84 -17.09 -13.18
N TYR A 62 -15.60 -17.84 -13.96
CA TYR A 62 -16.96 -18.28 -13.55
C TYR A 62 -16.95 -19.02 -12.20
N SER A 63 -15.96 -19.89 -11.96
CA SER A 63 -15.85 -20.62 -10.69
C SER A 63 -15.69 -19.72 -9.48
N PHE A 64 -14.99 -18.58 -9.63
CA PHE A 64 -14.85 -17.60 -8.56
C PHE A 64 -16.17 -16.86 -8.27
N LEU A 65 -16.88 -16.47 -9.33
CA LEU A 65 -18.20 -15.85 -9.18
C LEU A 65 -19.23 -16.82 -8.59
N ASP A 66 -19.19 -18.11 -8.97
CA ASP A 66 -20.08 -19.15 -8.41
C ASP A 66 -19.80 -19.38 -6.90
N GLU A 67 -18.54 -19.27 -6.48
CA GLU A 67 -18.16 -19.32 -5.06
C GLU A 67 -18.73 -18.12 -4.30
N ILE A 68 -18.58 -16.90 -4.82
CA ILE A 68 -19.15 -15.67 -4.25
C ILE A 68 -20.69 -15.79 -4.13
N ASP A 69 -21.37 -16.26 -5.18
CA ASP A 69 -22.83 -16.50 -5.15
C ASP A 69 -23.23 -17.51 -4.07
N THR A 70 -22.39 -18.51 -3.83
CA THR A 70 -22.62 -19.52 -2.79
C THR A 70 -22.54 -18.89 -1.40
N TYR A 71 -21.50 -18.12 -1.11
CA TYR A 71 -21.35 -17.44 0.18
C TYR A 71 -22.35 -16.31 0.38
N LEU A 72 -22.79 -15.63 -0.70
CA LEU A 72 -23.87 -14.66 -0.63
C LEU A 72 -25.17 -15.33 -0.16
N LYS A 73 -25.52 -16.51 -0.68
CA LYS A 73 -26.68 -17.28 -0.22
C LYS A 73 -26.57 -17.68 1.25
N LEU A 74 -25.36 -18.05 1.71
CA LEU A 74 -25.12 -18.33 3.12
C LEU A 74 -25.30 -17.10 4.00
N LEU A 75 -24.87 -15.91 3.56
CA LEU A 75 -25.13 -14.64 4.27
C LEU A 75 -26.63 -14.34 4.35
N VAL A 76 -27.36 -14.55 3.27
CA VAL A 76 -28.83 -14.38 3.27
C VAL A 76 -29.46 -15.29 4.32
N GLU A 77 -29.12 -16.58 4.36
CA GLU A 77 -29.63 -17.51 5.37
C GLU A 77 -29.22 -17.07 6.80
N GLU A 78 -28.01 -16.57 6.99
CA GLU A 78 -27.53 -16.12 8.30
C GLU A 78 -28.34 -14.93 8.82
N THR A 79 -28.80 -14.03 7.95
CA THR A 79 -29.61 -12.88 8.36
C THR A 79 -31.04 -13.23 8.80
N LYS A 80 -31.49 -14.49 8.67
CA LYS A 80 -32.73 -14.98 9.30
C LYS A 80 -32.61 -15.05 10.83
N LYS A 81 -31.39 -15.19 11.34
CA LYS A 81 -31.11 -15.11 12.78
C LYS A 81 -31.16 -13.66 13.24
N PRO A 82 -31.54 -13.39 14.50
CA PRO A 82 -31.50 -12.03 15.05
C PRO A 82 -30.12 -11.40 14.92
N GLY A 83 -30.07 -10.12 14.56
CA GLY A 83 -28.86 -9.34 14.42
C GLY A 83 -28.98 -8.25 13.37
N PRO A 84 -27.92 -7.45 13.14
CA PRO A 84 -27.95 -6.36 12.18
C PRO A 84 -28.11 -6.86 10.73
N ALA A 85 -28.69 -5.99 9.90
CA ALA A 85 -28.64 -6.12 8.44
C ALA A 85 -27.21 -5.89 7.94
N ILE A 86 -26.93 -6.36 6.73
CA ILE A 86 -25.58 -6.32 6.14
C ILE A 86 -25.62 -5.51 4.84
N LEU A 87 -24.76 -4.49 4.74
CA LEU A 87 -24.47 -3.76 3.51
C LEU A 87 -23.03 -4.07 3.10
N VAL A 88 -22.84 -4.82 2.00
CA VAL A 88 -21.52 -5.36 1.64
C VAL A 88 -21.24 -5.23 0.15
N GLY A 89 -19.98 -4.89 -0.19
CA GLY A 89 -19.48 -4.86 -1.56
C GLY A 89 -19.10 -6.25 -2.07
N LEU A 90 -19.54 -6.60 -3.29
CA LEU A 90 -19.15 -7.84 -3.98
C LEU A 90 -19.37 -7.73 -5.50
N PRO A 91 -18.66 -8.51 -6.32
CA PRO A 91 -18.96 -8.61 -7.74
C PRO A 91 -20.26 -9.40 -7.93
N VAL A 92 -21.14 -8.87 -8.79
CA VAL A 92 -22.40 -9.51 -9.17
C VAL A 92 -22.41 -9.79 -10.66
N ARG A 93 -22.77 -11.02 -11.02
CA ARG A 93 -22.96 -11.42 -12.42
C ARG A 93 -24.46 -11.32 -12.77
N ASP A 94 -24.78 -10.55 -13.81
CA ASP A 94 -26.09 -10.57 -14.45
C ASP A 94 -25.91 -10.95 -15.93
N LYS A 95 -26.42 -12.12 -16.32
CA LYS A 95 -26.28 -12.71 -17.65
C LYS A 95 -24.79 -12.81 -18.05
N ASN A 96 -24.36 -12.00 -19.03
CA ASN A 96 -22.98 -11.96 -19.55
C ASN A 96 -22.20 -10.73 -19.03
N GLN A 97 -22.75 -9.99 -18.08
CA GLN A 97 -22.15 -8.80 -17.53
C GLN A 97 -21.72 -9.04 -16.08
N ILE A 98 -20.63 -8.39 -15.69
CA ILE A 98 -20.11 -8.45 -14.32
C ILE A 98 -20.07 -7.01 -13.81
N PHE A 99 -20.59 -6.80 -12.62
CA PHE A 99 -20.67 -5.49 -12.00
C PHE A 99 -19.96 -5.46 -10.64
N ASN A 100 -19.25 -4.39 -10.37
CA ASN A 100 -18.87 -4.03 -9.01
C ASN A 100 -20.13 -3.52 -8.31
N SER A 101 -20.56 -4.18 -7.25
CA SER A 101 -21.87 -3.97 -6.68
C SER A 101 -21.86 -3.91 -5.17
N VAL A 102 -22.92 -3.34 -4.62
CA VAL A 102 -23.26 -3.42 -3.21
C VAL A 102 -24.59 -4.15 -3.04
N VAL A 103 -24.66 -4.98 -2.02
CA VAL A 103 -25.86 -5.76 -1.69
C VAL A 103 -26.30 -5.44 -0.26
N LEU A 104 -27.57 -5.09 -0.08
CA LEU A 104 -28.21 -4.97 1.23
C LEU A 104 -28.99 -6.25 1.52
N ILE A 105 -28.68 -6.90 2.66
CA ILE A 105 -29.29 -8.15 3.10
C ILE A 105 -29.94 -7.93 4.47
N ASP A 106 -31.21 -8.26 4.61
CA ASP A 106 -31.96 -8.17 5.87
C ASP A 106 -32.99 -9.28 5.99
N ASN A 107 -33.15 -9.87 7.17
CA ASN A 107 -34.18 -10.85 7.52
C ASN A 107 -34.32 -12.04 6.52
N GLY A 108 -33.21 -12.51 5.97
CA GLY A 108 -33.20 -13.65 5.04
C GLY A 108 -33.53 -13.29 3.60
N GLU A 109 -33.48 -12.03 3.23
CA GLU A 109 -33.78 -11.54 1.88
C GLU A 109 -32.73 -10.55 1.41
N ILE A 110 -32.44 -10.53 0.10
CA ILE A 110 -31.70 -9.46 -0.56
C ILE A 110 -32.72 -8.33 -0.81
N ILE A 111 -32.53 -7.22 -0.09
CA ILE A 111 -33.39 -6.04 -0.18
C ILE A 111 -33.09 -5.23 -1.45
N SER A 112 -31.83 -5.10 -1.79
CA SER A 112 -31.40 -4.35 -2.97
C SER A 112 -30.02 -4.77 -3.44
N ILE A 113 -29.79 -4.62 -4.74
CA ILE A 113 -28.48 -4.70 -5.38
C ILE A 113 -28.29 -3.41 -6.18
N GLN A 114 -27.19 -2.70 -5.95
CA GLN A 114 -26.81 -1.54 -6.73
C GLN A 114 -25.43 -1.74 -7.35
N HIS A 115 -25.24 -1.23 -8.56
CA HIS A 115 -24.01 -1.36 -9.32
C HIS A 115 -23.26 -0.03 -9.37
N LYS A 116 -21.96 -0.08 -9.32
CA LYS A 116 -21.05 1.07 -9.48
C LYS A 116 -21.26 1.71 -10.84
N CYS A 117 -21.43 3.05 -10.85
CA CYS A 117 -21.68 3.82 -12.07
C CYS A 117 -20.40 4.24 -12.76
N HIS A 118 -19.44 4.75 -11.98
CA HIS A 118 -18.17 5.25 -12.48
C HIS A 118 -17.06 4.24 -12.17
N LEU A 119 -16.44 3.71 -13.22
CA LEU A 119 -15.36 2.75 -13.13
C LEU A 119 -14.03 3.48 -13.38
N PRO A 120 -13.13 3.58 -12.36
CA PRO A 120 -11.84 4.23 -12.56
C PRO A 120 -10.95 3.42 -13.51
N ASN A 121 -10.31 4.13 -14.44
CA ASN A 121 -9.39 3.55 -15.43
C ASN A 121 -8.16 4.45 -15.60
N TYR A 122 -7.55 4.81 -14.48
CA TYR A 122 -6.36 5.66 -14.37
C TYR A 122 -5.50 5.19 -13.19
N ASP A 123 -4.23 5.61 -13.15
CA ASP A 123 -3.24 5.21 -12.14
C ASP A 123 -3.18 3.67 -11.98
N VAL A 124 -3.48 3.16 -10.79
CA VAL A 124 -3.49 1.73 -10.47
C VAL A 124 -4.80 1.03 -10.84
N PHE A 125 -5.84 1.79 -11.17
CA PHE A 125 -7.16 1.27 -11.45
C PHE A 125 -7.32 0.87 -12.91
N ASP A 126 -8.02 -0.26 -13.15
CA ASP A 126 -8.30 -0.82 -14.47
C ASP A 126 -9.69 -1.49 -14.48
N GLU A 127 -10.68 -0.84 -13.83
CA GLU A 127 -11.99 -1.46 -13.62
C GLU A 127 -12.83 -1.55 -14.90
N GLU A 128 -12.69 -0.60 -15.85
CA GLU A 128 -13.41 -0.67 -17.13
C GLU A 128 -13.09 -1.92 -17.95
N ARG A 129 -11.95 -2.54 -17.71
CA ARG A 129 -11.53 -3.78 -18.37
C ARG A 129 -12.30 -5.01 -17.90
N ILE A 130 -12.76 -5.00 -16.65
CA ILE A 130 -13.30 -6.19 -15.97
C ILE A 130 -14.77 -6.04 -15.54
N PHE A 131 -15.25 -4.81 -15.33
CA PHE A 131 -16.61 -4.54 -14.90
C PHE A 131 -17.41 -3.76 -15.93
N ASN A 132 -18.72 -3.92 -15.87
CA ASN A 132 -19.69 -3.13 -16.61
C ASN A 132 -20.20 -1.97 -15.76
N LYS A 133 -20.48 -0.82 -16.38
CA LYS A 133 -21.07 0.36 -15.70
C LYS A 133 -22.51 0.09 -15.29
N GLY A 134 -22.85 0.45 -14.05
CA GLY A 134 -24.21 0.51 -13.56
C GLY A 134 -24.97 1.73 -14.09
N ASN A 135 -26.28 1.75 -13.88
CA ASN A 135 -27.11 2.93 -14.09
C ASN A 135 -27.07 3.83 -12.85
N LEU A 136 -27.43 5.11 -13.00
CA LEU A 136 -27.61 6.02 -11.87
C LEU A 136 -28.59 5.43 -10.86
N PRO A 137 -28.19 5.30 -9.57
CA PRO A 137 -29.00 4.59 -8.57
C PRO A 137 -30.06 5.50 -7.93
N GLY A 138 -31.17 4.90 -7.52
CA GLY A 138 -32.06 5.50 -6.53
C GLY A 138 -31.72 5.04 -5.11
N PRO A 139 -32.26 5.73 -4.07
CA PRO A 139 -32.02 5.34 -2.69
C PRO A 139 -32.66 3.99 -2.34
N ILE A 140 -32.01 3.24 -1.47
CA ILE A 140 -32.51 1.97 -0.93
C ILE A 140 -33.40 2.27 0.28
N ASN A 141 -34.59 1.70 0.34
CA ASN A 141 -35.45 1.78 1.53
C ASN A 141 -35.04 0.71 2.56
N PHE A 142 -34.35 1.13 3.61
CA PHE A 142 -34.00 0.27 4.72
C PHE A 142 -34.85 0.58 5.94
N ARG A 143 -35.82 -0.28 6.24
CA ARG A 143 -36.71 -0.16 7.41
C ARG A 143 -37.40 1.21 7.54
N GLY A 144 -37.58 1.93 6.44
CA GLY A 144 -38.18 3.27 6.38
C GLY A 144 -37.20 4.43 6.22
N LEU A 145 -35.88 4.20 6.35
CA LEU A 145 -34.85 5.15 5.99
C LEU A 145 -34.45 4.98 4.53
N LYS A 146 -34.42 6.06 3.77
CA LYS A 146 -33.91 6.07 2.39
C LYS A 146 -32.40 6.31 2.37
N ILE A 147 -31.64 5.26 2.19
CA ILE A 147 -30.16 5.32 2.14
C ILE A 147 -29.71 5.51 0.71
N GLY A 148 -28.98 6.57 0.42
CA GLY A 148 -28.22 6.75 -0.82
C GLY A 148 -26.89 6.02 -0.71
N VAL A 149 -26.66 5.02 -1.58
CA VAL A 149 -25.40 4.27 -1.59
C VAL A 149 -24.58 4.66 -2.81
N ALA A 150 -23.30 4.96 -2.60
CA ALA A 150 -22.31 5.21 -3.64
C ALA A 150 -21.11 4.26 -3.44
N ILE A 151 -20.44 3.89 -4.52
CA ILE A 151 -19.31 2.97 -4.50
C ILE A 151 -18.06 3.72 -4.97
N CYS A 152 -17.18 4.04 -4.03
CA CYS A 152 -15.84 4.60 -4.22
C CYS A 152 -15.80 5.74 -5.24
N GLU A 153 -15.46 5.46 -6.52
CA GLU A 153 -15.37 6.45 -7.60
C GLU A 153 -16.65 7.25 -7.81
N ASP A 154 -17.81 6.69 -7.48
CA ASP A 154 -19.10 7.37 -7.68
C ASP A 154 -19.20 8.71 -6.94
N ILE A 155 -18.53 8.91 -5.80
CA ILE A 155 -18.56 10.19 -5.09
C ILE A 155 -17.65 11.28 -5.68
N TRP A 156 -16.71 10.90 -6.55
CA TRP A 156 -15.84 11.86 -7.23
C TRP A 156 -16.59 12.63 -8.33
N HIS A 157 -17.70 12.06 -8.77
CA HIS A 157 -18.61 12.64 -9.76
C HIS A 157 -19.87 13.21 -9.09
N GLU A 158 -20.41 14.28 -9.62
CA GLU A 158 -21.56 14.97 -9.02
C GLU A 158 -22.87 14.22 -9.25
N ASP A 159 -23.02 13.60 -10.41
CA ASP A 159 -24.27 13.03 -10.93
C ASP A 159 -24.88 11.93 -10.07
N VAL A 160 -24.06 11.06 -9.44
CA VAL A 160 -24.55 9.96 -8.60
C VAL A 160 -25.18 10.51 -7.31
N VAL A 161 -24.47 11.40 -6.61
CA VAL A 161 -24.95 11.96 -5.34
C VAL A 161 -26.13 12.90 -5.58
N GLU A 162 -26.11 13.71 -6.67
CA GLU A 162 -27.25 14.54 -7.08
C GLU A 162 -28.50 13.68 -7.33
N CYS A 163 -28.39 12.61 -8.13
CA CYS A 163 -29.48 11.71 -8.41
C CYS A 163 -30.05 11.07 -7.13
N LEU A 164 -29.19 10.62 -6.21
CA LEU A 164 -29.60 10.05 -4.92
C LEU A 164 -30.35 11.09 -4.06
N ALA A 165 -29.86 12.31 -3.97
CA ALA A 165 -30.46 13.38 -3.18
C ALA A 165 -31.82 13.80 -3.79
N GLU A 166 -31.90 14.03 -5.10
CA GLU A 166 -33.14 14.43 -5.80
C GLU A 166 -34.23 13.35 -5.75
N THR A 167 -33.81 12.06 -5.73
CA THR A 167 -34.76 10.93 -5.60
C THR A 167 -35.11 10.61 -4.15
N GLY A 168 -34.60 11.42 -3.20
CA GLY A 168 -35.07 11.47 -1.83
C GLY A 168 -34.25 10.64 -0.84
N ALA A 169 -32.97 10.44 -1.07
CA ALA A 169 -32.06 9.93 -0.05
C ALA A 169 -32.06 10.82 1.20
N GLU A 170 -31.92 10.22 2.36
CA GLU A 170 -31.89 10.91 3.66
C GLU A 170 -30.52 10.82 4.35
N LEU A 171 -29.70 9.83 3.94
CA LEU A 171 -28.35 9.56 4.44
C LEU A 171 -27.54 8.96 3.31
N LEU A 172 -26.27 9.37 3.17
CA LEU A 172 -25.32 8.80 2.21
C LEU A 172 -24.41 7.78 2.87
N ILE A 173 -24.18 6.63 2.22
CA ILE A 173 -23.19 5.63 2.63
C ILE A 173 -22.29 5.33 1.43
N VAL A 174 -20.99 5.44 1.64
CA VAL A 174 -19.96 5.24 0.60
C VAL A 174 -19.07 4.08 0.98
N LEU A 175 -19.08 3.02 0.17
CA LEU A 175 -18.22 1.86 0.32
C LEU A 175 -16.97 2.05 -0.54
N ASN A 176 -15.78 1.99 0.08
CA ASN A 176 -14.54 2.30 -0.61
C ASN A 176 -13.51 1.17 -0.55
N GLY A 177 -12.74 1.04 -1.63
CA GLY A 177 -11.47 0.35 -1.73
C GLY A 177 -10.39 1.34 -2.18
N SER A 178 -10.26 2.46 -1.45
CA SER A 178 -9.35 3.55 -1.82
C SER A 178 -7.97 3.33 -1.22
N PRO A 179 -6.91 3.07 -2.05
CA PRO A 179 -5.58 2.80 -1.54
C PRO A 179 -4.92 4.06 -0.98
N TYR A 180 -4.00 3.84 -0.04
CA TYR A 180 -3.13 4.88 0.50
C TYR A 180 -2.30 5.54 -0.61
N ASN A 181 -2.23 6.85 -0.52
CA ASN A 181 -1.30 7.70 -1.23
C ASN A 181 -1.11 8.93 -0.35
N ARG A 182 0.12 9.40 -0.18
CA ARG A 182 0.46 10.53 0.69
C ARG A 182 -0.37 11.79 0.48
N GLU A 183 -0.86 12.01 -0.75
CA GLU A 183 -1.64 13.20 -1.12
C GLU A 183 -3.16 12.98 -1.05
N LYS A 184 -3.62 11.73 -0.85
CA LYS A 184 -5.06 11.39 -1.01
C LYS A 184 -5.91 11.55 0.24
N GLN A 185 -5.37 11.58 1.45
CA GLN A 185 -6.20 11.67 2.67
C GLN A 185 -7.05 12.94 2.71
N ASP A 186 -6.42 14.10 2.54
CA ASP A 186 -7.13 15.38 2.51
C ASP A 186 -8.09 15.46 1.33
N LEU A 187 -7.70 14.89 0.19
CA LEU A 187 -8.51 14.91 -1.01
C LEU A 187 -9.80 14.09 -0.86
N ARG A 188 -9.75 12.89 -0.24
CA ARG A 188 -10.95 12.07 0.08
C ARG A 188 -11.93 12.84 0.96
N THR A 189 -11.39 13.45 2.03
CA THR A 189 -12.20 14.24 2.97
C THR A 189 -12.83 15.44 2.28
N ASN A 190 -12.08 16.15 1.45
CA ASN A 190 -12.58 17.32 0.70
C ASN A 190 -13.68 16.94 -0.29
N VAL A 191 -13.51 15.84 -1.04
CA VAL A 191 -14.55 15.35 -1.96
C VAL A 191 -15.81 14.93 -1.20
N ALA A 192 -15.68 14.18 -0.12
CA ALA A 192 -16.82 13.78 0.70
C ALA A 192 -17.54 15.01 1.31
N MET A 193 -16.79 15.98 1.81
CA MET A 193 -17.33 17.25 2.31
C MET A 193 -18.10 18.01 1.24
N GLN A 194 -17.56 18.08 0.02
CA GLN A 194 -18.23 18.71 -1.11
C GLN A 194 -19.59 18.05 -1.38
N ARG A 195 -19.65 16.71 -1.38
CA ARG A 195 -20.93 15.98 -1.57
C ARG A 195 -21.94 16.27 -0.45
N VAL A 196 -21.47 16.42 0.80
CA VAL A 196 -22.33 16.81 1.93
C VAL A 196 -22.86 18.25 1.76
N VAL A 197 -22.02 19.18 1.31
CA VAL A 197 -22.43 20.57 1.06
C VAL A 197 -23.49 20.66 -0.05
N GLU A 198 -23.29 19.92 -1.14
CA GLU A 198 -24.20 19.93 -2.30
C GLU A 198 -25.55 19.25 -2.01
N SER A 199 -25.52 18.10 -1.33
CA SER A 199 -26.74 17.31 -1.04
C SER A 199 -27.46 17.79 0.24
N GLY A 200 -26.74 18.40 1.18
CA GLY A 200 -27.26 18.70 2.52
C GLY A 200 -27.49 17.46 3.40
N LEU A 201 -26.96 16.29 3.00
CA LEU A 201 -27.13 15.01 3.69
C LEU A 201 -25.90 14.66 4.52
N GLY A 202 -26.07 13.88 5.61
CA GLY A 202 -24.95 13.25 6.30
C GLY A 202 -24.33 12.14 5.44
N LEU A 203 -23.02 11.89 5.64
CA LEU A 203 -22.27 10.92 4.87
C LEU A 203 -21.45 10.00 5.78
N ILE A 204 -21.53 8.69 5.52
CA ILE A 204 -20.68 7.64 6.09
C ILE A 204 -19.71 7.20 5.01
N TYR A 205 -18.40 7.30 5.28
CA TYR A 205 -17.32 6.83 4.41
C TYR A 205 -16.64 5.62 5.05
N VAL A 206 -16.78 4.44 4.44
CA VAL A 206 -16.16 3.20 4.94
C VAL A 206 -15.08 2.77 3.97
N ASN A 207 -13.85 2.62 4.46
CA ASN A 207 -12.71 2.12 3.70
C ASN A 207 -12.14 0.86 4.34
N GLN A 208 -11.43 0.04 3.57
CA GLN A 208 -10.72 -1.13 4.07
C GLN A 208 -9.30 -0.77 4.52
N ILE A 209 -8.66 -1.70 5.22
CA ILE A 209 -7.22 -1.66 5.54
C ILE A 209 -6.49 -2.83 4.89
N GLY A 210 -5.16 -2.79 4.98
CA GLY A 210 -4.28 -3.89 4.64
C GLY A 210 -3.51 -3.74 3.33
N GLY A 211 -2.56 -4.63 3.12
CA GLY A 211 -1.75 -4.69 1.90
C GLY A 211 -2.30 -5.68 0.88
N GLN A 212 -2.26 -5.31 -0.39
CA GLN A 212 -2.58 -6.19 -1.51
C GLN A 212 -1.62 -5.90 -2.67
N ASP A 213 -0.70 -6.83 -2.94
CA ASP A 213 0.38 -6.65 -3.90
C ASP A 213 1.19 -5.36 -3.62
N GLU A 214 1.18 -4.38 -4.50
CA GLU A 214 1.84 -3.08 -4.31
C GLU A 214 0.96 -2.07 -3.55
N LEU A 215 -0.35 -2.32 -3.41
CA LEU A 215 -1.28 -1.41 -2.78
C LEU A 215 -1.35 -1.63 -1.27
N VAL A 216 -1.52 -0.54 -0.55
CA VAL A 216 -1.86 -0.55 0.87
C VAL A 216 -3.12 0.30 1.07
N PHE A 217 -4.05 -0.21 1.85
CA PHE A 217 -5.26 0.50 2.25
C PHE A 217 -5.10 0.96 3.69
N ASP A 218 -5.30 2.24 3.89
CA ASP A 218 -5.08 2.89 5.18
C ASP A 218 -6.32 2.91 6.09
N GLY A 219 -7.49 2.55 5.57
CA GLY A 219 -8.73 2.70 6.32
C GLY A 219 -9.12 4.16 6.46
N GLY A 220 -8.98 4.71 7.67
CA GLY A 220 -9.32 6.09 7.94
C GLY A 220 -10.79 6.40 7.66
N SER A 221 -11.70 5.45 7.94
CA SER A 221 -13.14 5.64 7.75
C SER A 221 -13.67 6.78 8.61
N PHE A 222 -14.64 7.53 8.10
CA PHE A 222 -15.13 8.73 8.79
C PHE A 222 -16.62 9.00 8.53
N ILE A 223 -17.17 9.93 9.31
CA ILE A 223 -18.54 10.43 9.17
C ILE A 223 -18.52 11.95 9.09
N ILE A 224 -19.30 12.50 8.16
CA ILE A 224 -19.57 13.93 8.06
C ILE A 224 -21.06 14.17 8.27
N ASN A 225 -21.41 15.02 9.22
CA ASN A 225 -22.78 15.45 9.46
C ASN A 225 -23.23 16.52 8.45
N PRO A 226 -24.58 16.74 8.30
CA PRO A 226 -25.11 17.82 7.46
C PRO A 226 -24.73 19.24 7.93
N ASP A 227 -24.22 19.42 9.14
CA ASP A 227 -23.69 20.67 9.67
C ASP A 227 -22.18 20.83 9.44
N TYR A 228 -21.59 19.93 8.63
CA TYR A 228 -20.17 19.87 8.26
C TYR A 228 -19.24 19.43 9.39
N SER A 229 -19.78 19.08 10.57
CA SER A 229 -18.96 18.47 11.61
C SER A 229 -18.54 17.05 11.21
N MET A 230 -17.35 16.65 11.65
CA MET A 230 -16.83 15.28 11.47
C MET A 230 -16.76 14.59 12.85
N PRO A 231 -17.87 14.01 13.34
CA PRO A 231 -17.92 13.43 14.68
C PRO A 231 -17.11 12.14 14.81
N VAL A 232 -16.91 11.39 13.73
CA VAL A 232 -16.19 10.11 13.73
C VAL A 232 -15.07 10.14 12.70
N LYS A 233 -13.86 9.83 13.15
CA LYS A 233 -12.69 9.49 12.34
C LYS A 233 -12.01 8.29 12.97
N LEU A 234 -11.90 7.17 12.22
CA LEU A 234 -11.27 5.95 12.69
C LEU A 234 -9.75 6.00 12.48
N PRO A 235 -8.97 5.22 13.25
CA PRO A 235 -7.53 5.17 13.11
C PRO A 235 -7.10 4.59 11.74
N ASN A 236 -5.97 5.07 11.23
CA ASN A 236 -5.36 4.53 10.03
C ASN A 236 -4.65 3.20 10.32
N PHE A 237 -4.59 2.32 9.33
CA PHE A 237 -3.82 1.06 9.32
C PHE A 237 -4.21 0.02 10.39
N VAL A 238 -5.33 0.20 11.07
CA VAL A 238 -5.79 -0.68 12.16
C VAL A 238 -7.20 -1.16 11.90
N SER A 239 -7.48 -2.46 12.11
CA SER A 239 -8.85 -3.01 12.09
C SER A 239 -9.68 -2.34 13.16
N ASN A 240 -10.88 -1.91 12.79
CA ASN A 240 -11.80 -1.26 13.71
C ASN A 240 -13.26 -1.53 13.32
N ILE A 241 -14.10 -1.80 14.32
CA ILE A 241 -15.55 -1.87 14.16
C ILE A 241 -16.16 -0.81 15.08
N GLN A 242 -16.76 0.21 14.50
CA GLN A 242 -17.30 1.34 15.25
C GLN A 242 -18.82 1.42 15.07
N ASN A 243 -19.54 1.14 16.14
CA ASN A 243 -20.99 1.39 16.17
C ASN A 243 -21.28 2.88 16.40
N THR A 244 -22.22 3.43 15.62
CA THR A 244 -22.56 4.85 15.62
C THR A 244 -24.06 5.05 15.75
N LEU A 245 -24.48 5.90 16.69
CA LEU A 245 -25.87 6.29 16.90
C LEU A 245 -26.24 7.48 16.02
N TRP A 246 -27.27 7.31 15.21
CA TRP A 246 -27.86 8.37 14.40
C TRP A 246 -29.25 8.72 14.90
N THR A 247 -29.55 10.01 14.93
CA THR A 247 -30.86 10.53 15.31
C THR A 247 -31.37 11.49 14.25
N LYS A 248 -32.68 11.45 13.97
CA LYS A 248 -33.32 12.38 13.05
C LYS A 248 -33.75 13.63 13.83
N ASP A 249 -33.21 14.79 13.45
CA ASP A 249 -33.52 16.10 14.00
C ASP A 249 -33.81 17.08 12.85
N ASN A 250 -34.99 17.76 12.90
CA ASN A 250 -35.44 18.68 11.85
C ASN A 250 -35.29 18.10 10.42
N ASP A 251 -35.78 16.86 10.24
CA ASP A 251 -35.71 16.08 8.99
C ASP A 251 -34.28 15.73 8.50
N LYS A 252 -33.25 15.98 9.28
CA LYS A 252 -31.87 15.59 8.98
C LYS A 252 -31.36 14.52 9.94
N TRP A 253 -30.65 13.53 9.40
CA TRP A 253 -29.97 12.52 10.19
C TRP A 253 -28.61 13.04 10.66
N LEU A 254 -28.37 12.96 11.97
CA LEU A 254 -27.14 13.41 12.62
C LEU A 254 -26.49 12.28 13.41
N CYS A 255 -25.22 12.01 13.17
CA CYS A 255 -24.44 11.12 14.02
C CYS A 255 -24.16 11.80 15.37
N LYS A 256 -24.52 11.11 16.45
CA LYS A 256 -24.34 11.57 17.84
C LYS A 256 -23.12 10.94 18.51
N THR A 257 -22.57 9.86 17.94
CA THR A 257 -21.33 9.25 18.42
C THR A 257 -20.15 10.15 18.09
N VAL A 258 -19.25 10.31 19.02
CA VAL A 258 -18.01 11.08 18.83
C VAL A 258 -16.81 10.16 19.04
N VAL A 259 -16.02 9.99 18.01
CA VAL A 259 -14.74 9.27 18.02
C VAL A 259 -13.73 10.13 17.28
N GLN A 260 -12.77 10.67 18.00
CA GLN A 260 -11.72 11.51 17.43
C GLN A 260 -10.39 10.79 17.50
N GLN A 261 -9.77 10.60 16.35
CA GLN A 261 -8.40 10.14 16.24
C GLN A 261 -7.49 11.33 15.96
N THR A 262 -6.36 11.39 16.64
CA THR A 262 -5.31 12.35 16.29
C THR A 262 -4.71 11.98 14.95
N ASP A 263 -4.56 12.94 14.06
CA ASP A 263 -3.85 12.73 12.79
C ASP A 263 -2.40 12.33 13.07
N THR A 264 -1.92 11.34 12.35
CA THR A 264 -0.53 10.91 12.37
C THR A 264 0.32 11.85 11.50
N GLU A 265 1.62 11.91 11.75
CA GLU A 265 2.53 12.64 10.89
C GLU A 265 2.75 11.87 9.57
N GLU A 266 2.99 12.58 8.46
CA GLU A 266 3.17 11.97 7.13
C GLU A 266 4.24 10.88 7.11
N LEU A 267 5.38 11.08 7.79
CA LEU A 267 6.46 10.08 7.85
C LEU A 267 6.03 8.81 8.59
N GLU A 268 5.18 8.94 9.62
CA GLU A 268 4.61 7.80 10.34
C GLU A 268 3.63 7.02 9.47
N ASP A 269 2.82 7.70 8.65
CA ASP A 269 1.90 7.07 7.70
C ASP A 269 2.67 6.32 6.60
N ILE A 270 3.73 6.91 6.04
CA ILE A 270 4.61 6.25 5.05
C ILE A 270 5.22 4.99 5.65
N TYR A 271 5.78 5.09 6.85
CA TYR A 271 6.34 3.94 7.56
C TYR A 271 5.31 2.86 7.83
N SER A 272 4.14 3.25 8.31
CA SER A 272 3.00 2.36 8.58
C SER A 272 2.56 1.62 7.32
N ALA A 273 2.49 2.30 6.19
CA ALA A 273 2.18 1.68 4.90
C ALA A 273 3.22 0.65 4.50
N CYS A 274 4.53 0.93 4.68
CA CYS A 274 5.60 -0.03 4.43
C CYS A 274 5.49 -1.28 5.32
N VAL A 275 5.19 -1.10 6.61
CA VAL A 275 5.03 -2.20 7.58
C VAL A 275 3.82 -3.08 7.24
N ILE A 276 2.65 -2.46 6.99
CA ILE A 276 1.42 -3.19 6.66
C ILE A 276 1.54 -3.89 5.30
N GLY A 277 2.09 -3.20 4.30
CA GLY A 277 2.31 -3.77 2.97
C GLY A 277 3.18 -5.03 3.04
N LEU A 278 4.30 -4.98 3.77
CA LEU A 278 5.16 -6.14 3.97
C LEU A 278 4.47 -7.25 4.77
N ARG A 279 3.85 -6.92 5.91
CA ARG A 279 3.14 -7.89 6.76
C ARG A 279 2.16 -8.72 5.95
N ASP A 280 1.29 -8.04 5.24
CA ASP A 280 0.21 -8.67 4.48
C ASP A 280 0.74 -9.44 3.28
N TYR A 281 1.75 -8.91 2.57
CA TYR A 281 2.37 -9.62 1.46
C TYR A 281 2.95 -10.96 1.91
N VAL A 282 3.64 -10.99 3.05
CA VAL A 282 4.20 -12.21 3.63
C VAL A 282 3.09 -13.19 4.05
N GLN A 283 2.12 -12.71 4.85
CA GLN A 283 1.08 -13.55 5.45
C GLN A 283 0.07 -14.07 4.41
N LYS A 284 -0.39 -13.21 3.49
CA LYS A 284 -1.35 -13.58 2.43
C LYS A 284 -0.74 -14.58 1.44
N ASN A 285 0.59 -14.54 1.23
CA ASN A 285 1.33 -15.54 0.45
C ASN A 285 1.78 -16.76 1.27
N LYS A 286 1.36 -16.87 2.54
CA LYS A 286 1.61 -18.02 3.44
C LYS A 286 3.09 -18.24 3.77
N PHE A 287 3.93 -17.22 3.63
CA PHE A 287 5.27 -17.24 4.22
C PHE A 287 5.19 -16.92 5.71
N LYS A 288 6.16 -17.41 6.48
CA LYS A 288 6.27 -17.14 7.91
C LYS A 288 7.46 -16.24 8.22
N GLU A 289 8.54 -16.41 7.47
CA GLU A 289 9.82 -15.78 7.74
C GLU A 289 10.32 -15.04 6.51
N VAL A 290 11.10 -13.99 6.76
CA VAL A 290 11.80 -13.22 5.73
C VAL A 290 13.31 -13.31 5.91
N LEU A 291 14.04 -13.06 4.82
CA LEU A 291 15.50 -13.03 4.75
C LEU A 291 15.95 -11.68 4.18
N ILE A 292 16.97 -11.06 4.78
CA ILE A 292 17.49 -9.76 4.36
C ILE A 292 19.02 -9.79 4.34
N GLY A 293 19.62 -9.25 3.29
CA GLY A 293 21.05 -8.92 3.27
C GLY A 293 21.31 -7.63 4.05
N LEU A 294 21.97 -7.71 5.19
CA LEU A 294 22.26 -6.55 6.06
C LEU A 294 23.69 -6.06 5.83
N SER A 295 23.84 -4.89 5.20
CA SER A 295 25.13 -4.33 4.80
C SER A 295 25.74 -3.35 5.80
N GLY A 296 24.96 -2.84 6.77
CA GLY A 296 25.33 -1.71 7.61
C GLY A 296 25.07 -0.34 6.95
N GLY A 297 24.40 -0.31 5.79
CA GLY A 297 23.88 0.90 5.17
C GLY A 297 22.43 1.16 5.59
N ILE A 298 21.98 2.42 5.43
CA ILE A 298 20.68 2.91 5.90
C ILE A 298 19.49 2.13 5.31
N ASP A 299 19.53 1.77 4.01
CA ASP A 299 18.43 1.08 3.33
C ASP A 299 18.20 -0.32 3.89
N SER A 300 19.27 -1.10 4.07
CA SER A 300 19.19 -2.43 4.67
C SER A 300 18.78 -2.38 6.15
N ALA A 301 19.19 -1.34 6.87
CA ALA A 301 18.82 -1.12 8.26
C ALA A 301 17.33 -0.81 8.40
N ILE A 302 16.78 0.13 7.60
CA ILE A 302 15.36 0.47 7.66
C ILE A 302 14.47 -0.68 7.18
N VAL A 303 14.88 -1.45 6.15
CA VAL A 303 14.13 -2.63 5.71
C VAL A 303 14.12 -3.71 6.77
N SER A 304 15.23 -3.93 7.49
CA SER A 304 15.29 -4.85 8.63
C SER A 304 14.37 -4.39 9.77
N CYS A 305 14.33 -3.09 10.03
CA CYS A 305 13.44 -2.48 11.00
C CYS A 305 11.96 -2.68 10.63
N ILE A 306 11.57 -2.34 9.39
CA ILE A 306 10.22 -2.57 8.85
C ILE A 306 9.85 -4.06 8.96
N ALA A 307 10.77 -4.97 8.66
CA ALA A 307 10.51 -6.41 8.73
C ALA A 307 10.24 -6.88 10.17
N VAL A 308 11.04 -6.42 11.13
CA VAL A 308 10.84 -6.75 12.56
C VAL A 308 9.54 -6.11 13.08
N ASP A 309 9.23 -4.88 12.70
CA ASP A 309 7.98 -4.22 13.07
C ASP A 309 6.74 -4.88 12.44
N ALA A 310 6.90 -5.47 11.26
CA ALA A 310 5.83 -6.20 10.58
C ALA A 310 5.58 -7.60 11.13
N LEU A 311 6.64 -8.36 11.47
CA LEU A 311 6.58 -9.80 11.65
C LEU A 311 7.08 -10.30 13.01
N GLY A 312 7.76 -9.46 13.81
CA GLY A 312 8.50 -9.86 15.00
C GLY A 312 9.92 -10.34 14.69
N SER A 313 10.85 -10.15 15.62
CA SER A 313 12.27 -10.50 15.43
C SER A 313 12.52 -11.97 15.17
N GLU A 314 11.68 -12.86 15.70
CA GLU A 314 11.74 -14.31 15.51
C GLU A 314 11.47 -14.77 14.06
N ASN A 315 10.84 -13.92 13.26
CA ASN A 315 10.49 -14.21 11.87
C ASN A 315 11.40 -13.50 10.86
N VAL A 316 12.47 -12.85 11.32
CA VAL A 316 13.41 -12.11 10.49
C VAL A 316 14.82 -12.68 10.60
N GLN A 317 15.41 -13.06 9.48
CA GLN A 317 16.82 -13.46 9.39
C GLN A 317 17.62 -12.39 8.66
N CYS A 318 18.64 -11.84 9.31
CA CYS A 318 19.60 -10.92 8.70
C CYS A 318 20.89 -11.67 8.37
N VAL A 319 21.44 -11.48 7.17
CA VAL A 319 22.71 -12.10 6.73
C VAL A 319 23.67 -11.02 6.25
N MET A 320 24.84 -10.94 6.86
CA MET A 320 25.94 -10.13 6.42
C MET A 320 26.78 -10.89 5.39
N LEU A 321 27.14 -10.24 4.30
CA LEU A 321 27.85 -10.84 3.16
C LEU A 321 29.12 -10.03 2.83
N PRO A 322 30.12 -10.01 3.74
CA PRO A 322 31.31 -9.19 3.56
C PRO A 322 32.16 -9.63 2.39
N SER A 323 32.77 -8.63 1.73
CA SER A 323 33.87 -8.77 0.78
C SER A 323 35.14 -8.14 1.36
N LYS A 324 36.24 -8.21 0.64
CA LYS A 324 37.49 -7.51 0.99
C LYS A 324 37.37 -5.97 1.08
N TYR A 325 36.31 -5.40 0.48
CA TYR A 325 36.06 -3.95 0.49
C TYR A 325 35.11 -3.53 1.62
N THR A 326 34.47 -4.49 2.30
CA THR A 326 33.55 -4.19 3.40
C THR A 326 34.32 -3.66 4.61
N SER A 327 33.99 -2.46 5.07
CA SER A 327 34.63 -1.84 6.21
C SER A 327 34.27 -2.54 7.52
N LYS A 328 35.23 -2.49 8.48
CA LYS A 328 34.94 -2.99 9.84
C LYS A 328 33.82 -2.21 10.53
N GLU A 329 33.70 -0.94 10.19
CA GLU A 329 32.68 -0.04 10.68
C GLU A 329 31.29 -0.49 10.20
N SER A 330 31.12 -0.77 8.91
CA SER A 330 29.86 -1.27 8.36
C SER A 330 29.44 -2.61 8.96
N LEU A 331 30.39 -3.51 9.24
CA LEU A 331 30.09 -4.76 9.93
C LEU A 331 29.65 -4.54 11.39
N ALA A 332 30.33 -3.64 12.10
CA ALA A 332 29.95 -3.28 13.47
C ALA A 332 28.56 -2.65 13.52
N ASP A 333 28.29 -1.71 12.62
CA ASP A 333 26.99 -1.06 12.47
C ASP A 333 25.86 -2.07 12.16
N ALA A 334 26.11 -3.02 11.27
CA ALA A 334 25.15 -4.09 10.94
C ALA A 334 24.83 -4.99 12.13
N ILE A 335 25.86 -5.40 12.88
CA ILE A 335 25.71 -6.22 14.08
C ILE A 335 24.90 -5.48 15.15
N GLU A 336 25.28 -4.22 15.43
CA GLU A 336 24.58 -3.39 16.42
C GLU A 336 23.10 -3.18 16.05
N CYS A 337 22.81 -2.85 14.79
CA CYS A 337 21.45 -2.68 14.29
C CYS A 337 20.63 -3.97 14.46
N ALA A 338 21.16 -5.13 14.06
CA ALA A 338 20.48 -6.40 14.21
C ALA A 338 20.20 -6.73 15.68
N GLN A 339 21.19 -6.54 16.56
CA GLN A 339 21.06 -6.78 18.01
C GLN A 339 20.01 -5.87 18.64
N ASN A 340 19.97 -4.58 18.27
CA ASN A 340 18.97 -3.63 18.74
C ASN A 340 17.56 -4.04 18.29
N LEU A 341 17.42 -4.69 17.13
CA LEU A 341 16.17 -5.26 16.64
C LEU A 341 15.81 -6.61 17.28
N GLY A 342 16.69 -7.18 18.12
CA GLY A 342 16.51 -8.50 18.72
C GLY A 342 16.80 -9.67 17.76
N VAL A 343 17.58 -9.43 16.69
CA VAL A 343 17.97 -10.41 15.68
C VAL A 343 19.47 -10.73 15.82
N ASN A 344 19.84 -12.02 15.77
CA ASN A 344 21.23 -12.43 15.68
C ASN A 344 21.60 -12.57 14.19
N PRO A 345 22.48 -11.73 13.63
CA PRO A 345 22.82 -11.82 12.22
C PRO A 345 23.77 -12.98 11.93
N ASP A 346 23.57 -13.65 10.80
CA ASP A 346 24.52 -14.60 10.24
C ASP A 346 25.59 -13.88 9.41
N GLU A 347 26.78 -14.47 9.26
CA GLU A 347 27.84 -13.94 8.41
C GLU A 347 28.31 -15.01 7.41
N ILE A 348 28.34 -14.64 6.13
CA ILE A 348 28.84 -15.46 5.03
C ILE A 348 29.75 -14.62 4.13
N SER A 349 31.09 -14.78 4.23
CA SER A 349 32.02 -14.10 3.33
C SER A 349 31.84 -14.54 1.88
N ILE A 350 31.81 -13.55 0.97
CA ILE A 350 31.70 -13.81 -0.47
C ILE A 350 33.08 -13.95 -1.15
N GLU A 351 34.20 -13.70 -0.46
CA GLU A 351 35.54 -13.60 -1.04
C GLU A 351 35.91 -14.79 -1.90
N LYS A 352 35.79 -16.02 -1.36
CA LYS A 352 36.16 -17.24 -2.10
C LYS A 352 35.38 -17.42 -3.39
N MET A 353 34.10 -17.01 -3.42
CA MET A 353 33.28 -17.11 -4.63
C MET A 353 33.64 -16.03 -5.65
N VAL A 354 33.97 -14.82 -5.17
CA VAL A 354 34.45 -13.72 -6.02
C VAL A 354 35.77 -14.10 -6.64
N ASP A 355 36.75 -14.58 -5.86
CA ASP A 355 38.07 -15.00 -6.34
C ASP A 355 37.94 -16.11 -7.39
N ALA A 356 37.12 -17.12 -7.13
CA ALA A 356 36.87 -18.22 -8.08
C ALA A 356 36.23 -17.72 -9.39
N ALA A 357 35.31 -16.74 -9.32
CA ALA A 357 34.71 -16.15 -10.51
C ALA A 357 35.71 -15.29 -11.30
N GLU A 358 36.52 -14.45 -10.59
CA GLU A 358 37.59 -13.66 -11.21
C GLU A 358 38.62 -14.58 -11.89
N ASP A 359 39.07 -15.66 -11.24
CA ASP A 359 40.02 -16.63 -11.80
C ASP A 359 39.51 -17.28 -13.08
N GLN A 360 38.25 -17.67 -13.14
CA GLN A 360 37.64 -18.26 -14.33
C GLN A 360 37.47 -17.26 -15.49
N LEU A 361 37.27 -15.99 -15.19
CA LEU A 361 37.07 -14.93 -16.18
C LEU A 361 38.36 -14.25 -16.65
N ASN A 362 39.43 -14.30 -15.87
CA ASN A 362 40.71 -13.68 -16.17
C ASN A 362 41.22 -13.94 -17.62
N PRO A 363 41.15 -15.18 -18.16
CA PRO A 363 41.59 -15.42 -19.54
C PRO A 363 40.78 -14.68 -20.61
N PHE A 364 39.50 -14.34 -20.29
CA PHE A 364 38.62 -13.61 -21.20
C PHE A 364 38.77 -12.09 -21.06
N PHE A 365 39.26 -11.62 -19.91
CA PHE A 365 39.45 -10.20 -19.60
C PHE A 365 40.86 -9.70 -19.85
N GLU A 366 41.75 -10.55 -20.42
CA GLU A 366 43.13 -10.16 -20.71
C GLU A 366 43.16 -8.92 -21.61
N GLY A 367 43.91 -7.90 -21.17
CA GLY A 367 44.04 -6.63 -21.86
C GLY A 367 42.95 -5.60 -21.58
N THR A 368 41.99 -5.91 -20.71
CA THR A 368 40.97 -4.95 -20.23
C THR A 368 41.32 -4.42 -18.84
N ASN A 369 40.74 -3.28 -18.47
CA ASN A 369 40.84 -2.74 -17.11
C ASN A 369 39.63 -3.20 -16.28
N LYS A 370 39.78 -3.27 -14.94
CA LYS A 370 38.65 -3.46 -14.03
C LYS A 370 37.67 -2.30 -14.16
N ASP A 371 36.37 -2.64 -14.13
CA ASP A 371 35.27 -1.67 -14.24
C ASP A 371 34.06 -2.12 -13.40
N ILE A 372 32.87 -1.69 -13.75
CA ILE A 372 31.62 -2.06 -13.10
C ILE A 372 31.33 -3.59 -13.17
N THR A 373 32.05 -4.34 -14.00
CA THR A 373 31.87 -5.79 -14.15
C THR A 373 32.21 -6.52 -12.85
N GLU A 374 33.35 -6.20 -12.24
CA GLU A 374 33.81 -6.81 -10.99
C GLU A 374 32.93 -6.39 -9.80
N GLU A 375 32.42 -5.15 -9.79
CA GLU A 375 31.44 -4.69 -8.80
C GLU A 375 30.14 -5.52 -8.91
N ASN A 376 29.63 -5.71 -10.13
CA ASN A 376 28.41 -6.47 -10.39
C ASN A 376 28.56 -7.97 -10.07
N ILE A 377 29.75 -8.56 -10.22
CA ILE A 377 30.01 -9.96 -9.82
C ILE A 377 29.77 -10.12 -8.33
N GLN A 378 30.26 -9.22 -7.48
CA GLN A 378 30.05 -9.26 -6.03
C GLN A 378 28.57 -9.20 -5.66
N SER A 379 27.82 -8.25 -6.25
CA SER A 379 26.39 -8.10 -6.02
C SER A 379 25.61 -9.37 -6.41
N ARG A 380 25.94 -9.98 -7.56
CA ARG A 380 25.30 -11.23 -8.02
C ARG A 380 25.65 -12.44 -7.16
N ILE A 381 26.87 -12.54 -6.67
CA ILE A 381 27.29 -13.61 -5.74
C ILE A 381 26.51 -13.49 -4.42
N ARG A 382 26.33 -12.28 -3.88
CA ARG A 382 25.45 -12.06 -2.72
C ARG A 382 24.04 -12.54 -2.98
N ALA A 383 23.48 -12.22 -4.14
CA ALA A 383 22.14 -12.68 -4.53
C ALA A 383 22.05 -14.21 -4.62
N VAL A 384 23.05 -14.88 -5.19
CA VAL A 384 23.10 -16.36 -5.26
C VAL A 384 23.04 -16.98 -3.87
N LEU A 385 23.82 -16.47 -2.91
CA LEU A 385 23.85 -16.98 -1.54
C LEU A 385 22.51 -16.74 -0.81
N LEU A 386 21.98 -15.52 -0.91
CA LEU A 386 20.69 -15.17 -0.30
C LEU A 386 19.55 -16.01 -0.89
N MET A 387 19.48 -16.17 -2.21
CA MET A 387 18.47 -16.99 -2.87
C MET A 387 18.60 -18.47 -2.51
N ALA A 388 19.82 -18.97 -2.33
CA ALA A 388 20.04 -20.36 -1.87
C ALA A 388 19.47 -20.58 -0.46
N LEU A 389 19.69 -19.62 0.47
CA LEU A 389 19.10 -19.66 1.82
C LEU A 389 17.58 -19.53 1.76
N SER A 390 17.06 -18.58 0.98
CA SER A 390 15.63 -18.38 0.76
C SER A 390 14.94 -19.67 0.32
N ASN A 391 15.46 -20.33 -0.71
CA ASN A 391 14.90 -21.56 -1.24
C ASN A 391 15.04 -22.74 -0.25
N LYS A 392 16.18 -22.85 0.43
CA LYS A 392 16.45 -23.96 1.36
C LYS A 392 15.55 -23.94 2.58
N PHE A 393 15.25 -22.75 3.10
CA PHE A 393 14.52 -22.54 4.33
C PHE A 393 13.10 -22.01 4.13
N ASN A 394 12.66 -21.85 2.86
CA ASN A 394 11.35 -21.29 2.49
C ASN A 394 11.09 -19.91 3.14
N LYS A 395 12.10 -19.03 3.11
CA LYS A 395 12.02 -17.66 3.61
C LYS A 395 11.88 -16.68 2.43
N LEU A 396 11.06 -15.66 2.59
CA LEU A 396 10.88 -14.64 1.56
C LEU A 396 12.09 -13.68 1.56
N LEU A 397 12.83 -13.59 0.46
CA LEU A 397 13.94 -12.63 0.34
C LEU A 397 13.41 -11.23 0.06
N LEU A 398 13.79 -10.26 0.92
CA LEU A 398 13.50 -8.85 0.74
C LEU A 398 14.65 -8.13 0.04
N THR A 399 14.32 -7.16 -0.82
CA THR A 399 15.28 -6.22 -1.40
C THR A 399 15.22 -4.88 -0.68
N THR A 400 16.27 -4.09 -0.79
CA THR A 400 16.47 -2.86 -0.01
C THR A 400 16.66 -1.62 -0.87
N GLY A 401 16.35 -1.68 -2.18
CA GLY A 401 16.49 -0.54 -3.08
C GLY A 401 15.40 0.51 -2.85
N ASN A 402 15.78 1.78 -2.70
CA ASN A 402 14.88 2.90 -2.56
C ASN A 402 14.47 3.49 -3.92
N LYS A 403 13.53 4.45 -3.93
CA LYS A 403 13.00 5.07 -5.16
C LYS A 403 14.07 5.80 -5.96
N SER A 404 14.98 6.50 -5.29
CA SER A 404 16.05 7.28 -5.93
C SER A 404 17.01 6.39 -6.72
N GLU A 405 17.46 5.29 -6.11
CA GLU A 405 18.31 4.28 -6.74
C GLU A 405 17.60 3.58 -7.89
N MET A 406 16.35 3.17 -7.69
CA MET A 406 15.51 2.56 -8.71
C MET A 406 15.27 3.50 -9.91
N ALA A 407 15.11 4.80 -9.67
CA ALA A 407 14.90 5.79 -10.70
C ALA A 407 16.09 5.90 -11.65
N VAL A 408 17.29 6.07 -11.10
CA VAL A 408 18.51 6.24 -11.90
C VAL A 408 19.17 4.91 -12.31
N GLY A 409 18.64 3.77 -11.80
CA GLY A 409 19.19 2.44 -12.08
C GLY A 409 20.51 2.16 -11.37
N TYR A 410 20.75 2.81 -10.23
CA TYR A 410 21.90 2.55 -9.36
C TYR A 410 21.65 1.26 -8.57
N ALA A 411 21.58 0.16 -9.31
CA ALA A 411 21.28 -1.19 -8.83
C ALA A 411 21.79 -2.22 -9.83
N THR A 412 22.18 -3.38 -9.36
CA THR A 412 22.68 -4.49 -10.17
C THR A 412 21.57 -5.46 -10.52
N LEU A 413 21.30 -5.61 -11.82
CA LEU A 413 20.37 -6.61 -12.32
C LEU A 413 20.83 -8.02 -11.93
N TYR A 414 19.92 -8.81 -11.35
CA TYR A 414 20.20 -10.14 -10.76
C TYR A 414 21.21 -10.12 -9.61
N GLY A 415 21.43 -8.95 -9.00
CA GLY A 415 22.23 -8.74 -7.81
C GLY A 415 21.33 -8.28 -6.64
N ASP A 416 21.54 -7.06 -6.18
CA ASP A 416 20.79 -6.40 -5.11
C ASP A 416 19.29 -6.20 -5.42
N MET A 417 18.91 -6.28 -6.69
CA MET A 417 17.50 -6.29 -7.12
C MET A 417 16.82 -7.67 -6.97
N SER A 418 17.55 -8.71 -6.57
CA SER A 418 16.99 -10.07 -6.44
C SER A 418 16.23 -10.21 -5.11
N GLY A 419 14.95 -10.49 -5.19
CA GLY A 419 14.07 -10.72 -4.05
C GLY A 419 12.62 -10.79 -4.49
N ALA A 420 11.73 -11.00 -3.53
CA ALA A 420 10.30 -11.19 -3.78
C ALA A 420 9.47 -9.95 -3.46
N PHE A 421 9.97 -9.07 -2.59
CA PHE A 421 9.29 -7.84 -2.20
C PHE A 421 10.29 -6.75 -1.79
N ASN A 422 9.94 -5.50 -2.06
CA ASN A 422 10.75 -4.32 -1.73
C ASN A 422 9.93 -3.31 -0.91
N PRO A 423 10.07 -3.29 0.42
CA PRO A 423 9.25 -2.43 1.28
C PRO A 423 9.40 -0.92 1.03
N ILE A 424 10.59 -0.47 0.62
CA ILE A 424 10.92 0.95 0.41
C ILE A 424 11.07 1.35 -1.06
N LYS A 425 10.54 0.52 -1.99
CA LYS A 425 10.65 0.71 -3.44
C LYS A 425 10.22 2.11 -3.91
N ASP A 426 9.25 2.70 -3.24
CA ASP A 426 8.63 3.98 -3.60
C ASP A 426 8.90 5.10 -2.57
N VAL A 427 9.96 4.94 -1.75
CA VAL A 427 10.43 5.93 -0.77
C VAL A 427 11.74 6.54 -1.28
N TYR A 428 11.82 7.87 -1.37
CA TYR A 428 13.04 8.58 -1.77
C TYR A 428 14.15 8.45 -0.71
N LYS A 429 15.41 8.51 -1.14
CA LYS A 429 16.57 8.34 -0.25
C LYS A 429 16.58 9.33 0.91
N THR A 430 16.27 10.58 0.64
CA THR A 430 16.17 11.63 1.66
C THR A 430 15.07 11.33 2.69
N GLU A 431 13.99 10.70 2.28
CA GLU A 431 12.90 10.26 3.18
C GLU A 431 13.30 9.03 3.98
N VAL A 432 14.08 8.12 3.42
CA VAL A 432 14.61 6.95 4.15
C VAL A 432 15.36 7.39 5.42
N TYR A 433 16.18 8.43 5.33
CA TYR A 433 16.88 8.99 6.51
C TYR A 433 15.89 9.57 7.54
N LYS A 434 14.93 10.38 7.09
CA LYS A 434 13.91 10.99 7.96
C LYS A 434 13.04 9.93 8.65
N ILE A 435 12.66 8.88 7.92
CA ILE A 435 11.88 7.76 8.46
C ILE A 435 12.70 6.98 9.50
N ALA A 436 14.00 6.77 9.26
CA ALA A 436 14.87 6.11 10.23
C ALA A 436 15.00 6.92 11.55
N GLU A 437 15.14 8.24 11.45
CA GLU A 437 15.12 9.14 12.62
C GLU A 437 13.77 9.13 13.33
N MET A 438 12.68 9.21 12.58
CA MET A 438 11.32 9.13 13.12
C MET A 438 11.13 7.81 13.88
N ARG A 439 11.48 6.66 13.27
CA ARG A 439 11.32 5.34 13.90
C ARG A 439 12.15 5.18 15.18
N ASN A 440 13.32 5.77 15.26
CA ASN A 440 14.11 5.77 16.48
C ASN A 440 13.46 6.57 17.63
N ASN A 441 12.66 7.58 17.30
CA ASN A 441 11.98 8.44 18.27
C ASN A 441 10.57 7.93 18.61
N THR A 442 9.83 7.46 17.60
CA THR A 442 8.44 7.03 17.74
C THR A 442 8.21 5.74 16.96
N LYS A 443 7.29 4.92 17.44
CA LYS A 443 6.89 3.66 16.79
C LYS A 443 5.36 3.55 16.79
N PRO A 444 4.71 3.27 15.64
CA PRO A 444 3.28 2.99 15.62
C PRO A 444 2.92 1.83 16.57
N GLU A 445 1.81 1.94 17.29
CA GLU A 445 1.43 0.96 18.32
C GLU A 445 1.28 -0.47 17.80
N PHE A 446 0.83 -0.64 16.57
CA PHE A 446 0.63 -1.95 15.95
C PHE A 446 1.93 -2.64 15.51
N CYS A 447 3.08 -1.97 15.57
CA CYS A 447 4.37 -2.53 15.22
C CYS A 447 4.90 -3.48 16.31
N LEU A 448 5.44 -4.62 15.91
CA LEU A 448 5.86 -5.70 16.81
C LEU A 448 7.28 -5.51 17.38
N GLY A 449 8.09 -4.69 16.75
CA GLY A 449 9.48 -4.46 17.13
C GLY A 449 9.66 -3.69 18.45
N PRO A 450 10.92 -3.48 18.88
CA PRO A 450 11.25 -2.83 20.14
C PRO A 450 10.81 -1.36 20.23
N ASN A 451 10.54 -0.87 21.45
CA ASN A 451 10.17 0.52 21.73
C ASN A 451 11.37 1.42 22.09
N HIS A 452 12.52 1.20 21.48
CA HIS A 452 13.72 2.00 21.70
C HIS A 452 14.41 2.31 20.37
N GLU A 453 15.46 3.10 20.40
CA GLU A 453 16.31 3.41 19.25
C GLU A 453 16.95 2.11 18.71
N VAL A 454 16.66 1.77 17.45
CA VAL A 454 17.09 0.50 16.84
C VAL A 454 18.11 0.68 15.73
N ILE A 455 18.08 1.80 15.03
CA ILE A 455 19.05 2.13 13.97
C ILE A 455 20.18 2.95 14.57
N PRO A 456 21.45 2.45 14.61
CA PRO A 456 22.57 3.18 15.13
C PRO A 456 22.74 4.56 14.47
N LYS A 457 23.10 5.57 15.25
CA LYS A 457 23.33 6.94 14.74
C LYS A 457 24.37 6.98 13.62
N ASN A 458 25.38 6.13 13.70
CA ASN A 458 26.43 6.06 12.70
C ASN A 458 25.87 5.68 11.32
N ILE A 459 24.90 4.75 11.25
CA ILE A 459 24.20 4.38 10.01
C ILE A 459 23.45 5.58 9.40
N ILE A 460 22.85 6.43 10.25
CA ILE A 460 22.07 7.59 9.80
C ILE A 460 22.99 8.73 9.31
N THR A 461 24.15 8.90 9.94
CA THR A 461 25.05 10.04 9.64
C THR A 461 26.14 9.73 8.64
N LYS A 462 26.44 8.46 8.41
CA LYS A 462 27.47 7.99 7.48
C LYS A 462 27.08 8.28 6.03
N ALA A 463 28.06 8.72 5.25
CA ALA A 463 27.88 8.89 3.81
C ALA A 463 27.49 7.55 3.13
N PRO A 464 26.52 7.55 2.22
CA PRO A 464 26.10 6.34 1.53
C PRO A 464 27.19 5.82 0.58
N THR A 465 27.42 4.50 0.62
CA THR A 465 28.39 3.81 -0.23
C THR A 465 27.97 2.35 -0.46
N ALA A 466 28.24 1.86 -1.66
CA ALA A 466 27.98 0.44 -2.00
C ALA A 466 29.10 -0.51 -1.55
N GLU A 467 30.29 0.00 -1.15
CA GLU A 467 31.46 -0.79 -0.71
C GLU A 467 31.84 -1.94 -1.67
N LEU A 468 31.80 -1.69 -2.98
CA LEU A 468 32.17 -2.67 -4.02
C LEU A 468 33.59 -2.46 -4.56
N ARG A 469 34.20 -1.32 -4.25
CA ARG A 469 35.58 -0.94 -4.56
C ARG A 469 36.17 0.00 -3.49
N ASP A 470 37.47 0.21 -3.53
CA ASP A 470 38.18 1.08 -2.57
C ASP A 470 37.67 2.53 -2.65
N ASN A 471 37.42 3.14 -1.49
CA ASN A 471 36.99 4.55 -1.32
C ASN A 471 35.76 4.95 -2.18
N GLN A 472 34.87 4.02 -2.44
CA GLN A 472 33.65 4.29 -3.22
C GLN A 472 32.69 5.19 -2.43
N THR A 473 32.10 6.16 -3.15
CA THR A 473 30.93 6.95 -2.68
C THR A 473 29.91 7.03 -3.79
N ASP A 474 28.64 7.19 -3.44
CA ASP A 474 27.57 7.34 -4.42
C ASP A 474 27.73 8.64 -5.23
N GLN A 475 28.33 9.67 -4.61
CA GLN A 475 28.64 10.96 -5.24
C GLN A 475 29.67 10.87 -6.36
N ASP A 476 30.41 9.76 -6.49
CA ASP A 476 31.28 9.52 -7.66
C ASP A 476 30.47 9.51 -8.97
N SER A 477 29.18 9.19 -8.89
CA SER A 477 28.30 9.02 -10.05
C SER A 477 27.05 9.88 -10.04
N LEU A 478 26.57 10.29 -8.86
CA LEU A 478 25.32 11.01 -8.63
C LEU A 478 25.60 12.34 -7.89
N PRO A 479 24.70 13.33 -8.00
CA PRO A 479 24.77 14.50 -7.12
C PRO A 479 24.36 14.11 -5.69
N GLU A 480 24.48 15.05 -4.74
CA GLU A 480 23.90 14.88 -3.40
C GLU A 480 22.43 14.49 -3.48
N TYR A 481 21.97 13.61 -2.58
CA TYR A 481 20.61 13.06 -2.65
C TYR A 481 19.51 14.10 -2.54
N ASP A 482 19.72 15.21 -1.83
CA ASP A 482 18.77 16.32 -1.79
C ASP A 482 18.51 16.92 -3.18
N VAL A 483 19.59 17.04 -3.98
CA VAL A 483 19.48 17.53 -5.36
C VAL A 483 18.91 16.46 -6.29
N LEU A 484 19.33 15.20 -6.11
CA LEU A 484 18.84 14.08 -6.91
C LEU A 484 17.34 13.90 -6.75
N ASP A 485 16.88 13.82 -5.51
CA ASP A 485 15.48 13.54 -5.18
C ASP A 485 14.55 14.68 -5.61
N ASP A 486 14.97 15.94 -5.45
CA ASP A 486 14.18 17.08 -5.92
C ASP A 486 14.03 17.09 -7.46
N ILE A 487 15.11 16.78 -8.20
CA ILE A 487 15.03 16.65 -9.66
C ILE A 487 14.15 15.46 -10.06
N LEU A 488 14.29 14.32 -9.38
CA LEU A 488 13.48 13.13 -9.65
C LEU A 488 12.01 13.37 -9.35
N TYR A 489 11.69 14.02 -8.23
CA TYR A 489 10.32 14.36 -7.86
C TYR A 489 9.66 15.23 -8.94
N LYS A 490 10.34 16.28 -9.39
CA LYS A 490 9.86 17.14 -10.48
C LYS A 490 9.67 16.40 -11.81
N LEU A 491 10.57 15.45 -12.14
CA LEU A 491 10.47 14.66 -13.38
C LEU A 491 9.41 13.57 -13.33
N ILE A 492 9.15 12.99 -12.16
CA ILE A 492 8.32 11.78 -12.00
C ILE A 492 6.93 12.13 -11.50
N GLU A 493 6.84 12.83 -10.36
CA GLU A 493 5.56 13.13 -9.71
C GLU A 493 4.86 14.33 -10.38
N GLU A 494 5.60 15.42 -10.59
CA GLU A 494 5.06 16.65 -11.15
C GLU A 494 5.11 16.70 -12.69
N GLU A 495 5.84 15.78 -13.34
CA GLU A 495 6.01 15.70 -14.81
C GLU A 495 6.48 17.04 -15.45
N ILE A 496 7.29 17.81 -14.71
CA ILE A 496 7.82 19.11 -15.15
C ILE A 496 8.88 18.91 -16.24
N SER A 497 8.88 19.80 -17.23
CA SER A 497 9.86 19.77 -18.32
C SER A 497 11.30 20.03 -17.84
N VAL A 498 12.28 19.40 -18.48
CA VAL A 498 13.72 19.64 -18.20
C VAL A 498 14.06 21.12 -18.24
N LYS A 499 13.49 21.86 -19.18
CA LYS A 499 13.71 23.30 -19.32
C LYS A 499 13.24 24.07 -18.08
N ASP A 500 12.10 23.71 -17.52
CA ASP A 500 11.53 24.42 -16.37
C ASP A 500 12.22 24.01 -15.06
N ILE A 501 12.68 22.76 -14.94
CA ILE A 501 13.55 22.33 -13.84
C ILE A 501 14.88 23.11 -13.83
N ILE A 502 15.50 23.31 -15.00
CA ILE A 502 16.71 24.13 -15.10
C ILE A 502 16.43 25.59 -14.71
N LYS A 503 15.29 26.16 -15.13
CA LYS A 503 14.89 27.52 -14.73
C LYS A 503 14.63 27.67 -13.23
N SER A 504 14.24 26.60 -12.53
CA SER A 504 14.05 26.61 -11.07
C SER A 504 15.37 26.62 -10.29
N GLY A 505 16.53 26.59 -10.99
CA GLY A 505 17.85 26.77 -10.39
C GLY A 505 18.75 25.53 -10.39
N HIS A 506 18.29 24.39 -10.92
CA HIS A 506 19.11 23.19 -11.02
C HIS A 506 20.15 23.26 -12.15
N ASP A 507 21.30 22.66 -11.90
CA ASP A 507 22.37 22.58 -12.93
C ASP A 507 21.92 21.76 -14.13
N LYS A 508 22.07 22.33 -15.32
CA LYS A 508 21.68 21.71 -16.59
C LYS A 508 22.33 20.34 -16.80
N GLN A 509 23.58 20.16 -16.40
CA GLN A 509 24.29 18.89 -16.61
C GLN A 509 23.65 17.77 -15.78
N TRP A 510 23.34 18.06 -14.50
CA TRP A 510 22.69 17.10 -13.62
C TRP A 510 21.27 16.78 -14.08
N VAL A 511 20.44 17.77 -14.40
CA VAL A 511 19.06 17.52 -14.87
C VAL A 511 19.06 16.64 -16.11
N THR A 512 19.92 16.94 -17.11
CA THR A 512 20.03 16.15 -18.34
C THR A 512 20.54 14.74 -18.08
N LYS A 513 21.54 14.57 -17.22
CA LYS A 513 22.08 13.26 -16.84
C LYS A 513 21.04 12.41 -16.12
N ILE A 514 20.35 12.98 -15.12
CA ILE A 514 19.34 12.27 -14.33
C ILE A 514 18.17 11.85 -15.22
N GLN A 515 17.67 12.74 -16.08
CA GLN A 515 16.65 12.37 -17.05
C GLN A 515 17.09 11.18 -17.91
N ASN A 516 18.30 11.22 -18.45
CA ASN A 516 18.81 10.12 -19.28
C ASN A 516 18.89 8.81 -18.49
N LEU A 517 19.43 8.84 -17.25
CA LEU A 517 19.48 7.68 -16.37
C LEU A 517 18.08 7.14 -16.08
N LEU A 518 17.11 8.01 -15.79
CA LEU A 518 15.70 7.63 -15.56
C LEU A 518 15.14 6.85 -16.76
N TYR A 519 15.39 7.30 -17.99
CA TYR A 519 14.85 6.62 -19.19
C TYR A 519 15.57 5.31 -19.51
N ILE A 520 16.92 5.29 -19.48
CA ILE A 520 17.66 4.07 -19.82
C ILE A 520 17.53 2.96 -18.78
N SER A 521 17.15 3.28 -17.56
CA SER A 521 17.00 2.32 -16.46
C SER A 521 15.62 1.62 -16.43
N GLU A 522 14.72 1.96 -17.35
CA GLU A 522 13.37 1.38 -17.40
C GLU A 522 13.40 -0.16 -17.45
N TYR A 523 14.34 -0.76 -18.18
CA TYR A 523 14.46 -2.23 -18.28
C TYR A 523 14.80 -2.88 -16.93
N LYS A 524 15.56 -2.20 -16.05
CA LYS A 524 15.86 -2.68 -14.70
C LYS A 524 14.60 -2.66 -13.84
N ARG A 525 13.86 -1.55 -13.85
CA ARG A 525 12.61 -1.41 -13.08
C ARG A 525 11.56 -2.45 -13.45
N ARG A 526 11.48 -2.86 -14.73
CA ARG A 526 10.57 -3.93 -15.19
C ARG A 526 10.91 -5.32 -14.65
N GLN A 527 12.08 -5.49 -14.08
CA GLN A 527 12.54 -6.75 -13.47
C GLN A 527 12.71 -6.63 -11.95
N ALA A 528 12.37 -5.48 -11.39
CA ALA A 528 12.38 -5.29 -9.94
C ALA A 528 11.17 -5.99 -9.29
N PRO A 529 11.30 -6.48 -8.06
CA PRO A 529 10.19 -7.05 -7.32
C PRO A 529 9.09 -6.00 -7.07
N PRO A 530 7.85 -6.45 -6.79
CA PRO A 530 6.81 -5.56 -6.30
C PRO A 530 7.23 -4.90 -4.99
N GLY A 531 6.63 -3.77 -4.65
CA GLY A 531 6.90 -3.05 -3.42
C GLY A 531 5.80 -2.03 -3.14
N VAL A 532 5.76 -1.51 -1.93
CA VAL A 532 4.69 -0.64 -1.47
C VAL A 532 4.61 0.64 -2.29
N LYS A 533 3.41 0.94 -2.80
CA LYS A 533 3.09 2.23 -3.42
C LYS A 533 2.83 3.27 -2.33
N ILE A 534 3.57 4.36 -2.37
CA ILE A 534 3.48 5.50 -1.42
C ILE A 534 3.10 6.79 -2.14
N SER A 535 3.72 7.03 -3.29
CA SER A 535 3.61 8.28 -4.05
C SER A 535 2.52 8.23 -5.13
N SER A 536 2.28 9.34 -5.78
CA SER A 536 1.34 9.43 -6.91
C SER A 536 1.82 8.63 -8.14
N LYS A 537 3.13 8.50 -8.34
CA LYS A 537 3.74 7.83 -9.51
C LYS A 537 4.77 6.77 -9.08
N ASN A 538 4.30 5.58 -8.69
CA ASN A 538 5.21 4.48 -8.42
C ASN A 538 5.77 3.85 -9.70
N PHE A 539 6.88 3.13 -9.59
CA PHE A 539 7.44 2.34 -10.70
C PHE A 539 6.71 1.00 -10.85
N GLY A 540 5.47 1.06 -11.32
CA GLY A 540 4.57 -0.06 -11.50
C GLY A 540 3.46 0.28 -12.50
N LYS A 541 2.21 0.18 -12.06
CA LYS A 541 1.05 0.49 -12.89
C LYS A 541 0.90 1.99 -13.20
N ASP A 542 1.36 2.88 -12.33
CA ASP A 542 1.18 4.33 -12.49
C ASP A 542 2.06 4.93 -13.61
N ARG A 543 3.27 4.39 -13.78
CA ARG A 543 4.23 4.90 -14.76
C ARG A 543 4.61 3.80 -15.75
N ARG A 544 4.04 3.87 -16.96
CA ARG A 544 4.16 2.84 -18.01
C ARG A 544 4.98 3.31 -19.21
N TYR A 545 6.21 3.75 -18.97
CA TYR A 545 7.08 4.20 -20.06
C TYR A 545 7.57 2.99 -20.88
N PRO A 546 7.65 3.11 -22.23
CA PRO A 546 8.21 2.05 -23.06
C PRO A 546 9.72 1.93 -22.81
N ILE A 547 10.22 0.69 -22.70
CA ILE A 547 11.65 0.40 -22.54
C ILE A 547 12.42 0.89 -23.78
N THR A 548 11.92 0.54 -24.97
CA THR A 548 12.54 0.93 -26.24
C THR A 548 11.98 2.27 -26.69
N ASN A 549 12.59 3.37 -26.25
CA ASN A 549 12.23 4.70 -26.70
C ASN A 549 13.46 5.60 -26.81
N ASN A 550 13.43 6.54 -27.75
CA ASN A 550 14.47 7.55 -27.97
C ASN A 550 14.02 8.97 -27.58
N PHE A 551 12.84 9.08 -26.95
CA PHE A 551 12.39 10.38 -26.49
C PHE A 551 13.29 10.88 -25.35
N ARG A 552 13.72 12.12 -25.47
CA ARG A 552 14.34 12.88 -24.37
C ARG A 552 13.79 14.30 -24.48
N ASP A 553 13.35 14.80 -23.35
CA ASP A 553 12.93 16.18 -23.25
C ASP A 553 14.15 17.10 -23.50
N LYS A 554 13.97 18.13 -24.32
CA LYS A 554 15.05 19.01 -24.74
C LYS A 554 15.14 20.21 -23.81
N SER A 555 16.33 20.44 -23.30
CA SER A 555 16.66 21.63 -22.49
C SER A 555 16.72 22.91 -23.30
#